data_6bbe9baef6cb00acb227f61e830fec8b
#
_entry.id   6bbe9baef6cb00acb227f61e830fec8b
#
_cell.length_a   1.000
_cell.length_b   1.000
_cell.length_c   1.000
_cell.angle_alpha   90.00
_cell.angle_beta   90.00
_cell.angle_gamma   90.00
#
_symmetry.space_group_name_H-M   'P 1'
#
loop_
_entity.id
_entity.type
_entity.pdbx_description
1 polymer ?
#
loop_
_entity_poly.entity_id
_entity_poly.type
_entity_poly.pdbx_seq_one_letter_code
_entity_poly.pdbx_strand_id
1 'polypeptide(L)'
;MRLRVSLLSLLLILVTGCASVDTDPTKGWSAQRLYTEGKTALANKEYTSAVQYFEKLEARYPYGPYAEQAMLEGAFAYYKSDEMASAIAAANRFIRTHPTHPHVDYAIYLKGLASFDEERTTLEKYFGAGDASKRDPKALRDSYDAFRELVQRFPNSRYAEDGRKRLNYLVNAMAMTDIHAARYYYSRGAYVAVVNRTKNVVENHQRAPAVEEALGLQALAYRELGMTDLMRDTRRVLEENFPKSRFLGQLQDTRSKIQGTTPADTPPVN
;
A
#
# COMPACT_ATOMS: atom_id res chain seq x y z
N MET A 1 25.29 55.25 36.81
CA MET A 1 26.47 54.54 36.21
C MET A 1 26.45 53.02 36.48
N ARG A 2 26.07 52.55 37.65
CA ARG A 2 26.05 51.10 38.02
C ARG A 2 25.03 50.28 37.23
N LEU A 3 23.87 50.82 36.89
CA LEU A 3 22.80 50.08 36.10
C LEU A 3 23.20 49.78 34.65
N ARG A 4 23.95 50.69 33.98
CA ARG A 4 24.42 50.52 32.60
C ARG A 4 25.54 49.45 32.50
N VAL A 5 26.37 49.33 33.53
CA VAL A 5 27.43 48.29 33.56
C VAL A 5 26.82 46.91 33.79
N SER A 6 25.77 46.79 34.60
CA SER A 6 25.05 45.53 34.82
C SER A 6 24.31 45.05 33.55
N LEU A 7 23.74 45.96 32.75
CA LEU A 7 23.08 45.62 31.51
C LEU A 7 24.09 45.15 30.41
N LEU A 8 25.28 45.80 30.39
CA LEU A 8 26.35 45.43 29.46
C LEU A 8 26.93 44.02 29.79
N SER A 9 27.08 43.70 31.09
CA SER A 9 27.55 42.41 31.56
C SER A 9 26.53 41.30 31.29
N LEU A 10 25.21 41.57 31.36
CA LEU A 10 24.16 40.62 31.07
C LEU A 10 24.07 40.35 29.54
N LEU A 11 24.33 41.37 28.71
CA LEU A 11 24.34 41.21 27.25
C LEU A 11 25.55 40.38 26.77
N LEU A 12 26.70 40.49 27.46
CA LEU A 12 27.92 39.75 27.12
C LEU A 12 27.80 38.24 27.40
N ILE A 13 26.97 37.84 28.37
CA ILE A 13 26.75 36.44 28.74
C ILE A 13 25.82 35.73 27.72
N LEU A 14 24.97 36.48 27.00
CA LEU A 14 24.06 35.94 26.01
C LEU A 14 24.74 35.56 24.66
N VAL A 15 25.98 35.98 24.41
CA VAL A 15 26.70 35.74 23.15
C VAL A 15 27.59 34.49 23.20
N THR A 16 27.80 33.88 24.37
CA THR A 16 28.62 32.65 24.51
C THR A 16 27.85 31.35 24.37
N GLY A 17 26.57 31.41 23.97
CA GLY A 17 25.76 30.24 23.71
C GLY A 17 25.90 29.74 22.26
N CYS A 18 26.32 28.50 22.08
CA CYS A 18 26.27 27.68 20.87
C CYS A 18 27.38 27.86 19.82
N ALA A 19 28.60 27.52 20.20
CA ALA A 19 29.54 26.91 19.25
C ALA A 19 29.85 25.49 19.72
N SER A 20 28.85 24.63 19.79
CA SER A 20 29.08 23.20 19.67
C SER A 20 29.47 22.96 18.21
N VAL A 21 30.76 23.03 17.89
CA VAL A 21 31.29 22.46 16.65
C VAL A 21 31.00 20.97 16.75
N ASP A 22 29.95 20.56 16.09
CA ASP A 22 29.58 19.13 15.91
C ASP A 22 30.70 18.52 15.06
N THR A 23 31.78 18.13 15.75
CA THR A 23 32.93 17.49 15.11
C THR A 23 32.48 16.06 14.76
N ASP A 24 32.09 15.86 13.49
CA ASP A 24 31.75 14.53 12.99
C ASP A 24 32.84 13.52 13.35
N PRO A 25 32.60 12.58 14.27
CA PRO A 25 33.60 11.63 14.74
C PRO A 25 34.10 10.70 13.64
N THR A 26 33.39 10.64 12.52
CA THR A 26 33.77 9.80 11.36
C THR A 26 34.62 10.57 10.36
N LYS A 27 35.06 11.80 10.67
CA LYS A 27 35.93 12.59 9.77
C LYS A 27 37.22 11.81 9.45
N GLY A 28 37.51 11.65 8.16
CA GLY A 28 38.69 10.92 7.70
C GLY A 28 38.55 9.39 7.64
N TRP A 29 37.38 8.84 7.98
CA TRP A 29 37.16 7.40 7.77
C TRP A 29 37.11 7.05 6.30
N SER A 30 37.67 5.89 5.94
CA SER A 30 37.59 5.33 4.59
C SER A 30 36.20 4.82 4.26
N ALA A 31 35.86 4.67 2.98
CA ALA A 31 34.61 4.05 2.52
C ALA A 31 34.42 2.66 3.13
N GLN A 32 35.46 1.84 3.17
CA GLN A 32 35.42 0.51 3.79
C GLN A 32 35.05 0.58 5.27
N ARG A 33 35.63 1.52 6.04
CA ARG A 33 35.34 1.65 7.46
C ARG A 33 33.90 2.08 7.69
N LEU A 34 33.42 3.10 6.96
CA LEU A 34 32.02 3.56 7.05
C LEU A 34 31.05 2.42 6.72
N TYR A 35 31.36 1.64 5.66
CA TYR A 35 30.54 0.50 5.28
C TYR A 35 30.52 -0.58 6.37
N THR A 36 31.66 -0.92 6.95
CA THR A 36 31.77 -1.94 8.01
C THR A 36 31.00 -1.54 9.25
N GLU A 37 31.11 -0.27 9.68
CA GLU A 37 30.34 0.22 10.84
C GLU A 37 28.84 0.25 10.57
N GLY A 38 28.44 0.65 9.35
CA GLY A 38 27.04 0.56 8.91
C GLY A 38 26.50 -0.88 8.96
N LYS A 39 27.27 -1.84 8.48
CA LYS A 39 26.91 -3.28 8.55
C LYS A 39 26.85 -3.80 9.97
N THR A 40 27.75 -3.36 10.85
CA THR A 40 27.74 -3.71 12.27
C THR A 40 26.51 -3.17 12.95
N ALA A 41 26.14 -1.89 12.71
CA ALA A 41 24.93 -1.29 13.22
C ALA A 41 23.68 -2.03 12.72
N LEU A 42 23.62 -2.44 11.43
CA LEU A 42 22.52 -3.30 10.93
C LEU A 42 22.42 -4.64 11.66
N ALA A 43 23.55 -5.31 11.89
CA ALA A 43 23.58 -6.58 12.61
C ALA A 43 23.08 -6.45 14.04
N ASN A 44 23.39 -5.33 14.69
CA ASN A 44 22.92 -4.97 16.04
C ASN A 44 21.49 -4.43 16.05
N LYS A 45 20.82 -4.30 14.90
CA LYS A 45 19.48 -3.67 14.75
C LYS A 45 19.44 -2.17 15.12
N GLU A 46 20.58 -1.52 15.09
CA GLU A 46 20.74 -0.07 15.31
C GLU A 46 20.51 0.66 13.98
N TYR A 47 19.28 0.57 13.45
CA TYR A 47 18.96 0.95 12.07
C TYR A 47 19.21 2.44 11.79
N THR A 48 18.88 3.32 12.73
CA THR A 48 19.14 4.75 12.60
C THR A 48 20.65 5.06 12.51
N SER A 49 21.48 4.37 13.30
CA SER A 49 22.93 4.49 13.20
C SER A 49 23.45 3.96 11.86
N ALA A 50 22.91 2.85 11.38
CA ALA A 50 23.26 2.29 10.08
C ALA A 50 22.95 3.28 8.94
N VAL A 51 21.79 3.93 8.96
CA VAL A 51 21.41 4.98 8.00
C VAL A 51 22.47 6.08 7.99
N GLN A 52 22.85 6.61 9.15
CA GLN A 52 23.86 7.68 9.25
C GLN A 52 25.22 7.29 8.66
N TYR A 53 25.67 6.05 8.88
CA TYR A 53 26.94 5.59 8.31
C TYR A 53 26.87 5.44 6.78
N PHE A 54 25.76 4.89 6.25
CA PHE A 54 25.59 4.74 4.80
C PHE A 54 25.41 6.10 4.11
N GLU A 55 24.65 7.02 4.68
CA GLU A 55 24.53 8.40 4.16
C GLU A 55 25.88 9.11 4.10
N LYS A 56 26.69 9.02 5.19
CA LYS A 56 28.03 9.58 5.22
C LYS A 56 28.94 8.93 4.16
N LEU A 57 28.80 7.64 3.95
CA LEU A 57 29.55 6.93 2.92
C LEU A 57 29.17 7.45 1.53
N GLU A 58 27.88 7.50 1.21
CA GLU A 58 27.40 7.99 -0.09
C GLU A 58 27.80 9.46 -0.32
N ALA A 59 27.73 10.31 0.70
CA ALA A 59 28.08 11.71 0.59
C ALA A 59 29.58 11.96 0.34
N ARG A 60 30.47 11.12 0.92
CA ARG A 60 31.93 11.30 0.81
C ARG A 60 32.55 10.48 -0.31
N TYR A 61 31.97 9.33 -0.59
CA TYR A 61 32.48 8.35 -1.57
C TYR A 61 31.35 7.89 -2.49
N PRO A 62 30.86 8.78 -3.39
CA PRO A 62 29.66 8.51 -4.20
C PRO A 62 29.85 7.44 -5.28
N TYR A 63 31.06 6.95 -5.47
CA TYR A 63 31.40 5.98 -6.52
C TYR A 63 32.10 4.75 -5.96
N GLY A 64 31.95 3.64 -6.68
CA GLY A 64 32.62 2.37 -6.37
C GLY A 64 31.73 1.39 -5.60
N PRO A 65 32.19 0.16 -5.39
CA PRO A 65 31.40 -0.95 -4.91
C PRO A 65 30.82 -0.72 -3.51
N TYR A 66 31.53 0.02 -2.65
CA TYR A 66 31.00 0.35 -1.32
C TYR A 66 29.83 1.34 -1.39
N ALA A 67 29.85 2.29 -2.35
CA ALA A 67 28.74 3.24 -2.53
C ALA A 67 27.48 2.55 -3.02
N GLU A 68 27.61 1.66 -4.01
CA GLU A 68 26.47 0.88 -4.53
C GLU A 68 25.84 0.00 -3.45
N GLN A 69 26.69 -0.69 -2.67
CA GLN A 69 26.22 -1.51 -1.55
C GLN A 69 25.60 -0.67 -0.44
N ALA A 70 26.21 0.47 -0.08
CA ALA A 70 25.68 1.38 0.95
C ALA A 70 24.31 1.95 0.58
N MET A 71 24.10 2.31 -0.69
CA MET A 71 22.82 2.77 -1.18
C MET A 71 21.71 1.72 -0.99
N LEU A 72 22.00 0.47 -1.25
CA LEU A 72 21.06 -0.64 -1.11
C LEU A 72 20.81 -1.00 0.35
N GLU A 73 21.89 -1.10 1.15
CA GLU A 73 21.79 -1.38 2.59
C GLU A 73 21.18 -0.21 3.36
N GLY A 74 21.40 1.03 2.91
CA GLY A 74 20.75 2.23 3.45
C GLY A 74 19.24 2.22 3.21
N ALA A 75 18.80 1.81 2.01
CA ALA A 75 17.37 1.63 1.73
C ALA A 75 16.74 0.59 2.67
N PHE A 76 17.45 -0.51 2.95
CA PHE A 76 17.00 -1.49 3.93
C PHE A 76 17.00 -0.94 5.37
N ALA A 77 18.01 -0.17 5.75
CA ALA A 77 18.08 0.46 7.07
C ALA A 77 16.90 1.42 7.29
N TYR A 78 16.56 2.26 6.30
CA TYR A 78 15.36 3.12 6.32
C TYR A 78 14.08 2.32 6.48
N TYR A 79 13.92 1.22 5.73
CA TYR A 79 12.76 0.33 5.87
C TYR A 79 12.66 -0.24 7.30
N LYS A 80 13.77 -0.64 7.88
CA LYS A 80 13.82 -1.22 9.24
C LYS A 80 13.68 -0.19 10.35
N SER A 81 14.04 1.07 10.11
CA SER A 81 13.81 2.19 11.04
C SER A 81 12.41 2.81 10.93
N ASP A 82 11.54 2.22 10.10
CA ASP A 82 10.17 2.69 9.85
C ASP A 82 10.08 4.01 9.05
N GLU A 83 11.14 4.34 8.32
CA GLU A 83 11.21 5.49 7.44
C GLU A 83 10.83 5.11 6.00
N MET A 84 9.55 4.74 5.79
CA MET A 84 9.09 4.15 4.54
C MET A 84 9.31 5.04 3.31
N ALA A 85 9.02 6.33 3.43
CA ALA A 85 9.23 7.28 2.33
C ALA A 85 10.71 7.39 1.94
N SER A 86 11.63 7.41 2.91
CA SER A 86 13.08 7.40 2.68
C SER A 86 13.54 6.09 2.03
N ALA A 87 13.00 4.95 2.47
CA ALA A 87 13.28 3.64 1.89
C ALA A 87 12.85 3.56 0.42
N ILE A 88 11.64 4.03 0.09
CA ILE A 88 11.11 4.09 -1.28
C ILE A 88 11.98 5.00 -2.15
N ALA A 89 12.37 6.17 -1.64
CA ALA A 89 13.21 7.12 -2.36
C ALA A 89 14.61 6.54 -2.64
N ALA A 90 15.25 5.91 -1.65
CA ALA A 90 16.54 5.26 -1.78
C ALA A 90 16.51 4.08 -2.77
N ALA A 91 15.49 3.21 -2.68
CA ALA A 91 15.28 2.10 -3.61
C ALA A 91 15.07 2.60 -5.05
N ASN A 92 14.23 3.61 -5.25
CA ASN A 92 14.01 4.22 -6.57
C ASN A 92 15.28 4.85 -7.14
N ARG A 93 16.09 5.50 -6.29
CA ARG A 93 17.39 6.07 -6.70
C ARG A 93 18.32 4.95 -7.17
N PHE A 94 18.45 3.86 -6.40
CA PHE A 94 19.28 2.70 -6.78
C PHE A 94 18.85 2.10 -8.12
N ILE A 95 17.56 1.81 -8.30
CA ILE A 95 17.01 1.24 -9.54
C ILE A 95 17.32 2.12 -10.75
N ARG A 96 17.23 3.44 -10.58
CA ARG A 96 17.48 4.42 -11.65
C ARG A 96 18.94 4.59 -11.98
N THR A 97 19.83 4.59 -10.98
CA THR A 97 21.27 4.83 -11.16
C THR A 97 22.04 3.56 -11.54
N HIS A 98 21.54 2.39 -11.13
CA HIS A 98 22.16 1.08 -11.33
C HIS A 98 21.19 0.04 -11.94
N PRO A 99 20.57 0.31 -13.11
CA PRO A 99 19.47 -0.51 -13.65
C PRO A 99 19.86 -1.94 -14.03
N THR A 100 21.16 -2.21 -14.20
CA THR A 100 21.72 -3.52 -14.56
C THR A 100 22.45 -4.22 -13.40
N HIS A 101 22.43 -3.62 -12.21
CA HIS A 101 23.08 -4.21 -11.05
C HIS A 101 22.43 -5.55 -10.66
N PRO A 102 23.21 -6.58 -10.25
CA PRO A 102 22.68 -7.91 -9.89
C PRO A 102 21.57 -7.90 -8.82
N HIS A 103 21.52 -6.88 -7.98
CA HIS A 103 20.55 -6.76 -6.89
C HIS A 103 19.44 -5.72 -7.15
N VAL A 104 19.15 -5.38 -8.40
CA VAL A 104 18.00 -4.53 -8.75
C VAL A 104 16.68 -5.20 -8.34
N ASP A 105 16.59 -6.51 -8.44
CA ASP A 105 15.47 -7.31 -7.98
C ASP A 105 15.16 -7.10 -6.49
N TYR A 106 16.22 -7.03 -5.66
CA TYR A 106 16.05 -6.73 -4.23
C TYR A 106 15.59 -5.29 -3.99
N ALA A 107 16.12 -4.32 -4.72
CA ALA A 107 15.70 -2.93 -4.59
C ALA A 107 14.20 -2.75 -4.95
N ILE A 108 13.73 -3.41 -6.02
CA ILE A 108 12.30 -3.42 -6.40
C ILE A 108 11.44 -4.13 -5.34
N TYR A 109 11.92 -5.24 -4.82
CA TYR A 109 11.24 -5.95 -3.74
C TYR A 109 11.09 -5.09 -2.49
N LEU A 110 12.17 -4.42 -2.08
CA LEU A 110 12.19 -3.52 -0.92
C LEU A 110 11.25 -2.32 -1.11
N LYS A 111 11.24 -1.72 -2.31
CA LYS A 111 10.27 -0.69 -2.67
C LYS A 111 8.83 -1.19 -2.49
N GLY A 112 8.52 -2.39 -2.97
CA GLY A 112 7.20 -3.00 -2.81
C GLY A 112 6.81 -3.20 -1.35
N LEU A 113 7.75 -3.65 -0.50
CA LEU A 113 7.54 -3.79 0.94
C LEU A 113 7.27 -2.44 1.61
N ALA A 114 8.12 -1.45 1.35
CA ALA A 114 8.01 -0.12 1.94
C ALA A 114 6.69 0.56 1.55
N SER A 115 6.30 0.51 0.27
CA SER A 115 5.01 1.04 -0.19
C SER A 115 3.82 0.32 0.45
N PHE A 116 3.93 -0.98 0.72
CA PHE A 116 2.89 -1.75 1.40
C PHE A 116 2.75 -1.35 2.88
N ASP A 117 3.86 -1.06 3.54
CA ASP A 117 3.90 -0.75 4.97
C ASP A 117 3.76 0.75 5.29
N GLU A 118 3.83 1.64 4.28
CA GLU A 118 3.78 3.10 4.44
C GLU A 118 2.54 3.57 5.22
N GLU A 119 1.38 2.96 4.96
CA GLU A 119 0.10 3.33 5.58
C GLU A 119 -0.27 2.44 6.78
N ARG A 120 0.63 1.58 7.25
CA ARG A 120 0.34 0.74 8.40
C ARG A 120 0.46 1.54 9.69
N THR A 121 -0.62 1.50 10.49
CA THR A 121 -0.56 2.06 11.84
C THR A 121 0.39 1.26 12.75
N THR A 122 0.89 1.90 13.80
CA THR A 122 1.74 1.22 14.79
C THR A 122 1.04 -0.01 15.36
N LEU A 123 -0.27 0.06 15.59
CA LEU A 123 -1.06 -1.06 16.11
C LEU A 123 -1.09 -2.23 15.12
N GLU A 124 -1.30 -1.96 13.82
CA GLU A 124 -1.29 -2.97 12.77
C GLU A 124 0.08 -3.63 12.59
N LYS A 125 1.17 -2.87 12.80
CA LYS A 125 2.54 -3.39 12.76
C LYS A 125 2.81 -4.39 13.88
N TYR A 126 2.29 -4.13 15.08
CA TYR A 126 2.49 -5.00 16.24
C TYR A 126 1.52 -6.18 16.30
N PHE A 127 0.26 -6.00 15.93
CA PHE A 127 -0.78 -7.01 16.05
C PHE A 127 -1.12 -7.73 14.75
N GLY A 128 -0.57 -7.31 13.62
CA GLY A 128 -0.68 -8.00 12.33
C GLY A 128 -2.08 -8.03 11.69
N ALA A 129 -3.02 -7.27 12.22
CA ALA A 129 -4.45 -7.40 11.94
C ALA A 129 -5.06 -6.28 11.08
N GLY A 130 -4.27 -5.57 10.28
CA GLY A 130 -4.79 -4.49 9.44
C GLY A 130 -5.53 -4.98 8.19
N ASP A 131 -6.72 -4.46 7.95
CA ASP A 131 -7.44 -4.64 6.69
C ASP A 131 -6.88 -3.67 5.64
N ALA A 132 -6.02 -4.18 4.75
CA ALA A 132 -5.36 -3.38 3.73
C ALA A 132 -6.35 -2.65 2.79
N SER A 133 -7.59 -3.14 2.65
CA SER A 133 -8.60 -2.50 1.80
C SER A 133 -9.08 -1.13 2.32
N LYS A 134 -8.74 -0.80 3.56
CA LYS A 134 -9.05 0.49 4.20
C LYS A 134 -7.90 1.51 4.08
N ARG A 135 -6.78 1.12 3.50
CA ARG A 135 -5.61 1.98 3.31
C ARG A 135 -5.78 2.88 2.09
N ASP A 136 -4.84 3.83 1.92
CA ASP A 136 -4.78 4.64 0.72
C ASP A 136 -4.68 3.76 -0.53
N PRO A 137 -5.62 3.89 -1.47
CA PRO A 137 -5.57 3.15 -2.74
C PRO A 137 -4.28 3.39 -3.54
N LYS A 138 -3.61 4.54 -3.33
CA LYS A 138 -2.33 4.84 -3.97
C LYS A 138 -1.21 3.94 -3.45
N ALA A 139 -1.07 3.80 -2.13
CA ALA A 139 -0.04 2.96 -1.51
C ALA A 139 -0.19 1.48 -1.94
N LEU A 140 -1.44 0.98 -1.99
CA LEU A 140 -1.72 -0.38 -2.49
C LEU A 140 -1.29 -0.54 -3.96
N ARG A 141 -1.54 0.47 -4.79
CA ARG A 141 -1.20 0.45 -6.22
C ARG A 141 0.31 0.52 -6.44
N ASP A 142 1.00 1.41 -5.72
CA ASP A 142 2.46 1.56 -5.81
C ASP A 142 3.16 0.26 -5.38
N SER A 143 2.66 -0.40 -4.32
CA SER A 143 3.14 -1.72 -3.90
C SER A 143 2.87 -2.81 -4.95
N TYR A 144 1.65 -2.84 -5.50
CA TYR A 144 1.28 -3.78 -6.57
C TYR A 144 2.17 -3.63 -7.79
N ASP A 145 2.42 -2.39 -8.24
CA ASP A 145 3.25 -2.12 -9.42
C ASP A 145 4.70 -2.55 -9.19
N ALA A 146 5.25 -2.33 -8.00
CA ALA A 146 6.59 -2.79 -7.65
C ALA A 146 6.70 -4.32 -7.65
N PHE A 147 5.78 -5.05 -7.02
CA PHE A 147 5.83 -6.52 -7.04
C PHE A 147 5.52 -7.10 -8.42
N ARG A 148 4.68 -6.46 -9.22
CA ARG A 148 4.43 -6.85 -10.62
C ARG A 148 5.71 -6.68 -11.45
N GLU A 149 6.40 -5.55 -11.32
CA GLU A 149 7.69 -5.31 -11.98
C GLU A 149 8.71 -6.38 -11.59
N LEU A 150 8.82 -6.70 -10.30
CA LEU A 150 9.72 -7.75 -9.80
C LEU A 150 9.45 -9.09 -10.48
N VAL A 151 8.21 -9.55 -10.47
CA VAL A 151 7.83 -10.87 -11.00
C VAL A 151 7.98 -10.94 -12.51
N GLN A 152 7.74 -9.84 -13.23
CA GLN A 152 7.86 -9.79 -14.69
C GLN A 152 9.30 -9.69 -15.16
N ARG A 153 10.10 -8.82 -14.55
CA ARG A 153 11.50 -8.60 -14.96
C ARG A 153 12.47 -9.65 -14.39
N PHE A 154 12.17 -10.16 -13.21
CA PHE A 154 13.04 -11.07 -12.47
C PHE A 154 12.30 -12.33 -11.99
N PRO A 155 11.71 -13.13 -12.90
CA PRO A 155 10.88 -14.29 -12.53
C PRO A 155 11.60 -15.37 -11.72
N ASN A 156 12.92 -15.44 -11.85
CA ASN A 156 13.80 -16.39 -11.15
C ASN A 156 14.47 -15.79 -9.89
N SER A 157 14.15 -14.55 -9.53
CA SER A 157 14.63 -13.95 -8.29
C SER A 157 14.11 -14.74 -7.07
N ARG A 158 14.96 -14.86 -6.05
CA ARG A 158 14.54 -15.45 -4.77
C ARG A 158 13.39 -14.72 -4.10
N TYR A 159 13.13 -13.49 -4.50
CA TYR A 159 12.02 -12.66 -3.99
C TYR A 159 10.74 -12.81 -4.82
N ALA A 160 10.82 -13.42 -6.01
CA ALA A 160 9.68 -13.49 -6.93
C ALA A 160 8.51 -14.32 -6.39
N GLU A 161 8.77 -15.38 -5.63
CA GLU A 161 7.70 -16.20 -5.05
C GLU A 161 6.90 -15.41 -4.00
N ASP A 162 7.58 -14.73 -3.09
CA ASP A 162 6.92 -13.85 -2.11
C ASP A 162 6.19 -12.70 -2.81
N GLY A 163 6.81 -12.11 -3.85
CA GLY A 163 6.19 -11.11 -4.69
C GLY A 163 4.85 -11.56 -5.30
N ARG A 164 4.76 -12.80 -5.81
CA ARG A 164 3.50 -13.36 -6.33
C ARG A 164 2.42 -13.51 -5.25
N LYS A 165 2.80 -13.97 -4.06
CA LYS A 165 1.87 -14.08 -2.92
C LYS A 165 1.31 -12.71 -2.55
N ARG A 166 2.17 -11.69 -2.50
CA ARG A 166 1.76 -10.30 -2.21
C ARG A 166 0.90 -9.70 -3.31
N LEU A 167 1.19 -9.98 -4.58
CA LEU A 167 0.33 -9.55 -5.69
C LEU A 167 -1.10 -10.08 -5.53
N ASN A 168 -1.27 -11.35 -5.23
CA ASN A 168 -2.60 -11.94 -5.02
C ASN A 168 -3.34 -11.27 -3.84
N TYR A 169 -2.63 -10.99 -2.76
CA TYR A 169 -3.20 -10.28 -1.62
C TYR A 169 -3.61 -8.85 -1.98
N LEU A 170 -2.75 -8.11 -2.70
CA LEU A 170 -3.00 -6.72 -3.11
C LEU A 170 -4.17 -6.60 -4.09
N VAL A 171 -4.28 -7.52 -5.05
CA VAL A 171 -5.43 -7.58 -5.97
C VAL A 171 -6.73 -7.70 -5.19
N ASN A 172 -6.77 -8.61 -4.20
CA ASN A 172 -7.96 -8.75 -3.36
C ASN A 172 -8.21 -7.52 -2.49
N ALA A 173 -7.16 -6.91 -1.91
CA ALA A 173 -7.30 -5.70 -1.09
C ALA A 173 -7.86 -4.52 -1.91
N MET A 174 -7.36 -4.31 -3.13
CA MET A 174 -7.88 -3.27 -4.04
C MET A 174 -9.34 -3.53 -4.43
N ALA A 175 -9.68 -4.78 -4.75
CA ALA A 175 -11.07 -5.16 -5.03
C ALA A 175 -12.00 -4.90 -3.82
N MET A 176 -11.55 -5.25 -2.61
CA MET A 176 -12.30 -5.01 -1.37
C MET A 176 -12.50 -3.53 -1.06
N THR A 177 -11.59 -2.64 -1.47
CA THR A 177 -11.80 -1.18 -1.36
C THR A 177 -13.05 -0.74 -2.12
N ASP A 178 -13.23 -1.23 -3.35
CA ASP A 178 -14.42 -0.95 -4.15
C ASP A 178 -15.68 -1.62 -3.56
N ILE A 179 -15.57 -2.82 -2.99
CA ILE A 179 -16.68 -3.49 -2.31
C ILE A 179 -17.13 -2.71 -1.07
N HIS A 180 -16.22 -2.20 -0.25
CA HIS A 180 -16.59 -1.34 0.89
C HIS A 180 -17.34 -0.09 0.45
N ALA A 181 -16.89 0.56 -0.61
CA ALA A 181 -17.58 1.70 -1.19
C ALA A 181 -18.96 1.30 -1.75
N ALA A 182 -19.04 0.16 -2.46
CA ALA A 182 -20.29 -0.35 -3.01
C ALA A 182 -21.33 -0.66 -1.90
N ARG A 183 -20.93 -1.30 -0.80
CA ARG A 183 -21.80 -1.54 0.37
C ARG A 183 -22.33 -0.24 0.96
N TYR A 184 -21.46 0.76 1.11
CA TYR A 184 -21.86 2.07 1.62
C TYR A 184 -22.87 2.73 0.70
N TYR A 185 -22.61 2.77 -0.61
CA TYR A 185 -23.56 3.34 -1.58
C TYR A 185 -24.87 2.57 -1.65
N TYR A 186 -24.81 1.25 -1.54
CA TYR A 186 -26.04 0.42 -1.48
C TYR A 186 -26.92 0.79 -0.29
N SER A 187 -26.32 0.94 0.90
CA SER A 187 -27.06 1.35 2.10
C SER A 187 -27.67 2.75 2.01
N ARG A 188 -27.19 3.58 1.08
CA ARG A 188 -27.69 4.94 0.81
C ARG A 188 -28.66 5.02 -0.38
N GLY A 189 -28.98 3.90 -1.02
CA GLY A 189 -29.82 3.89 -2.21
C GLY A 189 -29.16 4.44 -3.48
N ALA A 190 -27.84 4.68 -3.46
CA ALA A 190 -27.09 5.21 -4.59
C ALA A 190 -26.67 4.09 -5.56
N TYR A 191 -27.67 3.40 -6.14
CA TYR A 191 -27.47 2.14 -6.88
C TYR A 191 -26.59 2.29 -8.13
N VAL A 192 -26.64 3.43 -8.83
CA VAL A 192 -25.72 3.70 -9.98
C VAL A 192 -24.25 3.70 -9.51
N ALA A 193 -23.96 4.28 -8.35
CA ALA A 193 -22.63 4.26 -7.78
C ALA A 193 -22.20 2.84 -7.36
N VAL A 194 -23.13 2.02 -6.89
CA VAL A 194 -22.88 0.59 -6.62
C VAL A 194 -22.45 -0.11 -7.89
N VAL A 195 -23.21 0.05 -8.99
CA VAL A 195 -22.88 -0.58 -10.29
C VAL A 195 -21.50 -0.17 -10.76
N ASN A 196 -21.14 1.11 -10.68
CA ASN A 196 -19.83 1.59 -11.11
C ASN A 196 -18.67 0.97 -10.30
N ARG A 197 -18.82 0.84 -8.97
CA ARG A 197 -17.81 0.23 -8.11
C ARG A 197 -17.68 -1.27 -8.35
N THR A 198 -18.79 -1.98 -8.39
CA THR A 198 -18.78 -3.42 -8.61
C THR A 198 -18.32 -3.80 -10.02
N LYS A 199 -18.64 -2.99 -11.02
CA LYS A 199 -18.13 -3.14 -12.38
C LYS A 199 -16.61 -3.08 -12.44
N ASN A 200 -16.00 -2.13 -11.72
CA ASN A 200 -14.54 -2.05 -11.63
C ASN A 200 -13.92 -3.34 -11.08
N VAL A 201 -14.54 -3.96 -10.07
CA VAL A 201 -14.07 -5.25 -9.51
C VAL A 201 -14.18 -6.37 -10.56
N VAL A 202 -15.33 -6.49 -11.22
CA VAL A 202 -15.59 -7.56 -12.19
C VAL A 202 -14.69 -7.45 -13.43
N GLU A 203 -14.39 -6.23 -13.88
CA GLU A 203 -13.57 -6.00 -15.09
C GLU A 203 -12.07 -6.07 -14.80
N ASN A 204 -11.61 -5.49 -13.68
CA ASN A 204 -10.18 -5.29 -13.42
C ASN A 204 -9.58 -6.25 -12.37
N HIS A 205 -10.43 -6.94 -11.58
CA HIS A 205 -9.99 -7.82 -10.49
C HIS A 205 -10.61 -9.23 -10.56
N GLN A 206 -10.76 -9.78 -11.76
CA GLN A 206 -11.51 -11.02 -12.04
C GLN A 206 -11.09 -12.24 -11.22
N ARG A 207 -9.85 -12.28 -10.71
CA ARG A 207 -9.33 -13.38 -9.88
C ARG A 207 -9.46 -13.13 -8.38
N ALA A 208 -9.97 -11.97 -7.97
CA ALA A 208 -10.15 -11.67 -6.56
C ALA A 208 -11.36 -12.45 -5.99
N PRO A 209 -11.25 -13.00 -4.77
CA PRO A 209 -12.42 -13.56 -4.05
C PRO A 209 -13.59 -12.58 -3.94
N ALA A 210 -13.33 -11.29 -3.96
CA ALA A 210 -14.33 -10.21 -3.90
C ALA A 210 -15.30 -10.19 -5.11
N VAL A 211 -14.99 -10.89 -6.22
CA VAL A 211 -15.84 -10.93 -7.43
C VAL A 211 -17.22 -11.50 -7.16
N GLU A 212 -17.33 -12.52 -6.30
CA GLU A 212 -18.62 -13.06 -5.88
C GLU A 212 -19.54 -11.98 -5.30
N GLU A 213 -19.02 -11.20 -4.36
CA GLU A 213 -19.78 -10.13 -3.72
C GLU A 213 -20.06 -8.97 -4.67
N ALA A 214 -19.09 -8.65 -5.55
CA ALA A 214 -19.29 -7.64 -6.59
C ALA A 214 -20.50 -7.98 -7.48
N LEU A 215 -20.54 -9.21 -8.03
CA LEU A 215 -21.66 -9.67 -8.84
C LEU A 215 -22.99 -9.65 -8.05
N GLY A 216 -22.97 -10.08 -6.79
CA GLY A 216 -24.14 -10.06 -5.93
C GLY A 216 -24.70 -8.65 -5.73
N LEU A 217 -23.85 -7.71 -5.31
CA LEU A 217 -24.23 -6.30 -5.11
C LEU A 217 -24.67 -5.64 -6.42
N GLN A 218 -24.01 -5.96 -7.54
CA GLN A 218 -24.35 -5.45 -8.87
C GLN A 218 -25.74 -5.90 -9.31
N ALA A 219 -26.05 -7.19 -9.16
CA ALA A 219 -27.36 -7.72 -9.50
C ALA A 219 -28.48 -7.12 -8.61
N LEU A 220 -28.21 -6.96 -7.32
CA LEU A 220 -29.14 -6.27 -6.41
C LEU A 220 -29.35 -4.81 -6.81
N ALA A 221 -28.30 -4.08 -7.18
CA ALA A 221 -28.39 -2.70 -7.63
C ALA A 221 -29.16 -2.56 -8.94
N TYR A 222 -28.94 -3.45 -9.92
CA TYR A 222 -29.73 -3.48 -11.16
C TYR A 222 -31.21 -3.75 -10.89
N ARG A 223 -31.54 -4.61 -9.92
CA ARG A 223 -32.91 -4.84 -9.50
C ARG A 223 -33.58 -3.55 -8.99
N GLU A 224 -32.91 -2.84 -8.08
CA GLU A 224 -33.42 -1.59 -7.51
C GLU A 224 -33.56 -0.47 -8.56
N LEU A 225 -32.73 -0.49 -9.61
CA LEU A 225 -32.81 0.42 -10.77
C LEU A 225 -33.86 0.01 -11.81
N GLY A 226 -34.55 -1.13 -11.65
CA GLY A 226 -35.52 -1.67 -12.63
C GLY A 226 -34.87 -2.21 -13.92
N MET A 227 -33.55 -2.41 -13.93
CA MET A 227 -32.79 -2.92 -15.09
C MET A 227 -32.83 -4.45 -15.13
N THR A 228 -34.02 -5.01 -15.42
CA THR A 228 -34.32 -6.44 -15.29
C THR A 228 -33.40 -7.35 -16.11
N ASP A 229 -33.04 -6.94 -17.34
CA ASP A 229 -32.20 -7.76 -18.21
C ASP A 229 -30.77 -7.83 -17.69
N LEU A 230 -30.18 -6.70 -17.29
CA LEU A 230 -28.85 -6.64 -16.67
C LEU A 230 -28.80 -7.41 -15.33
N MET A 231 -29.83 -7.32 -14.54
CA MET A 231 -29.96 -8.11 -13.30
C MET A 231 -29.97 -9.61 -13.61
N ARG A 232 -30.74 -10.05 -14.61
CA ARG A 232 -30.84 -11.46 -15.00
C ARG A 232 -29.51 -11.99 -15.52
N ASP A 233 -28.83 -11.22 -16.37
CA ASP A 233 -27.52 -11.61 -16.91
C ASP A 233 -26.44 -11.69 -15.83
N THR A 234 -26.38 -10.66 -14.94
CA THR A 234 -25.42 -10.66 -13.82
C THR A 234 -25.69 -11.82 -12.86
N ARG A 235 -26.98 -12.12 -12.59
CA ARG A 235 -27.37 -13.26 -11.76
C ARG A 235 -26.94 -14.58 -12.39
N ARG A 236 -27.10 -14.76 -13.70
CA ARG A 236 -26.66 -15.96 -14.43
C ARG A 236 -25.16 -16.17 -14.26
N VAL A 237 -24.36 -15.12 -14.46
CA VAL A 237 -22.89 -15.17 -14.25
C VAL A 237 -22.55 -15.55 -12.81
N LEU A 238 -23.27 -14.98 -11.83
CA LEU A 238 -23.09 -15.34 -10.41
C LEU A 238 -23.42 -16.80 -10.15
N GLU A 239 -24.53 -17.32 -10.70
CA GLU A 239 -24.99 -18.70 -10.52
C GLU A 239 -24.03 -19.71 -11.15
N GLU A 240 -23.50 -19.41 -12.35
CA GLU A 240 -22.53 -20.27 -13.05
C GLU A 240 -21.18 -20.35 -12.33
N ASN A 241 -20.67 -19.23 -11.81
CA ASN A 241 -19.34 -19.18 -11.20
C ASN A 241 -19.36 -19.39 -9.68
N PHE A 242 -20.46 -19.04 -9.00
CA PHE A 242 -20.62 -19.08 -7.54
C PHE A 242 -21.97 -19.67 -7.14
N PRO A 243 -22.24 -20.96 -7.43
CA PRO A 243 -23.57 -21.57 -7.24
C PRO A 243 -24.04 -21.61 -5.77
N LYS A 244 -23.13 -21.42 -4.82
CA LYS A 244 -23.42 -21.37 -3.38
C LYS A 244 -23.49 -19.95 -2.82
N SER A 245 -23.51 -18.94 -3.69
CA SER A 245 -23.54 -17.55 -3.26
C SER A 245 -24.81 -17.23 -2.51
N ARG A 246 -24.66 -16.59 -1.32
CA ARG A 246 -25.79 -16.08 -0.53
C ARG A 246 -26.68 -15.08 -1.26
N PHE A 247 -26.12 -14.39 -2.26
CA PHE A 247 -26.85 -13.39 -3.03
C PHE A 247 -27.91 -13.99 -3.94
N LEU A 248 -27.75 -15.26 -4.36
CA LEU A 248 -28.75 -15.96 -5.18
C LEU A 248 -30.09 -16.07 -4.44
N GLY A 249 -30.07 -16.37 -3.12
CA GLY A 249 -31.28 -16.38 -2.30
C GLY A 249 -31.96 -15.00 -2.23
N GLN A 250 -31.20 -13.94 -2.03
CA GLN A 250 -31.72 -12.57 -1.97
C GLN A 250 -32.34 -12.11 -3.31
N LEU A 251 -31.87 -12.65 -4.42
CA LEU A 251 -32.40 -12.37 -5.76
C LEU A 251 -33.64 -13.21 -6.10
N GLN A 252 -33.92 -14.30 -5.37
CA GLN A 252 -35.10 -15.17 -5.55
C GLN A 252 -36.33 -14.66 -4.83
N ASP A 253 -36.18 -14.07 -3.63
CA ASP A 253 -37.33 -13.61 -2.78
C ASP A 253 -38.23 -12.59 -3.47
N THR A 254 -37.83 -12.01 -4.57
CA THR A 254 -38.62 -11.02 -5.31
C THR A 254 -39.64 -11.67 -6.26
N ARG A 255 -39.45 -12.92 -6.68
CA ARG A 255 -40.40 -13.63 -7.54
C ARG A 255 -41.71 -13.93 -6.79
N SER A 256 -41.66 -14.26 -5.50
CA SER A 256 -42.84 -14.54 -4.69
C SER A 256 -43.68 -13.29 -4.42
N LYS A 257 -43.09 -12.11 -4.34
CA LYS A 257 -43.81 -10.84 -4.14
C LYS A 257 -44.49 -10.32 -5.42
N ILE A 258 -43.93 -10.59 -6.62
CA ILE A 258 -44.55 -10.16 -7.90
C ILE A 258 -45.63 -11.11 -8.36
N GLN A 259 -45.58 -12.40 -8.02
CA GLN A 259 -46.61 -13.38 -8.34
C GLN A 259 -47.80 -13.37 -7.39
N GLY A 260 -47.71 -12.69 -6.24
CA GLY A 260 -48.77 -12.52 -5.25
C GLY A 260 -49.73 -11.36 -5.52
N THR A 261 -49.50 -10.53 -6.53
CA THR A 261 -50.40 -9.45 -6.97
C THR A 261 -51.02 -9.78 -8.34
N THR A 262 -51.77 -10.84 -8.41
CA THR A 262 -52.76 -10.98 -9.48
C THR A 262 -53.94 -10.07 -9.08
N PRO A 263 -54.37 -9.14 -9.94
CA PRO A 263 -55.59 -8.39 -9.66
C PRO A 263 -56.77 -9.35 -9.73
N ALA A 264 -57.30 -9.74 -8.58
CA ALA A 264 -58.57 -10.41 -8.49
C ALA A 264 -59.66 -9.33 -8.62
N ASP A 265 -60.60 -9.62 -9.52
CA ASP A 265 -61.96 -9.10 -9.56
C ASP A 265 -62.16 -7.64 -9.95
N THR A 266 -62.31 -7.42 -11.22
CA THR A 266 -63.22 -6.41 -11.75
C THR A 266 -64.60 -7.01 -11.71
N PRO A 267 -65.63 -6.49 -10.94
CA PRO A 267 -66.97 -6.94 -11.02
C PRO A 267 -67.61 -6.56 -12.37
N PRO A 268 -68.56 -7.35 -12.91
CA PRO A 268 -69.16 -7.04 -14.18
C PRO A 268 -70.06 -5.80 -14.06
N VAL A 269 -69.88 -4.89 -14.99
CA VAL A 269 -70.76 -3.73 -15.18
C VAL A 269 -72.06 -4.27 -15.81
N ASN A 270 -73.18 -4.17 -15.07
CA ASN A 270 -74.56 -4.27 -15.58
C ASN A 270 -74.94 -2.97 -16.25
#